data_86c8209449c258c57f3c46f809d59712
#
_entry.id   86c8209449c258c57f3c46f809d59712
#
_cell.length_a   1.000
_cell.length_b   1.000
_cell.length_c   1.000
_cell.angle_alpha   90.00
_cell.angle_beta   90.00
_cell.angle_gamma   90.00
#
_symmetry.space_group_name_H-M   'P 1'
#
loop_
_entity.id
_entity.type
_entity.pdbx_description
1 polymer ?
#
loop_
_entity_poly.entity_id
_entity_poly.type
_entity_poly.pdbx_seq_one_letter_code
_entity_poly.pdbx_strand_id
1 'polypeptide(L)'
;MSSHEQIRIVFGGSGIRSYLPPEEAGNGRADSRRPFCSIKLFSQEKKRKLEVRLIPTAPRRSSVLEPINLPPPFTPVRLRESRDSFAHAIDIADDSGAGTLTYVGRFDLAEFAVVLEPDEPLRTARRAFYAGMVALTDALRAYAPPNKEIAIDWPDAIRVDGGLVGGGRLGWPSSAKEDELPRWLVFGAMIRTVAITDREAGVYPLASALDQEGFGEAGAIQVTESFARHLMRVLDAWQTDGFDGIAGEFLSRLSRERQTKHAIADNGDLMTPRIGTNMNDRYDLRKGLLSPSWLDLKLGGPRL
;
A
#
# COMPACT_ATOMS: atom_id res chain seq x y z
N MET A 1 17.66 3.55 34.97
CA MET A 1 18.53 3.55 33.80
C MET A 1 17.74 2.84 32.71
N SER A 2 17.07 3.63 31.87
CA SER A 2 16.20 3.11 30.83
C SER A 2 17.06 2.76 29.63
N SER A 3 17.11 1.50 29.27
CA SER A 3 17.76 1.03 28.05
C SER A 3 16.90 1.48 26.87
N HIS A 4 17.34 2.48 26.13
CA HIS A 4 16.77 2.84 24.84
C HIS A 4 17.14 1.73 23.84
N GLU A 5 16.27 0.77 23.66
CA GLU A 5 16.33 -0.18 22.56
C GLU A 5 15.92 0.57 21.28
N GLN A 6 16.88 0.77 20.40
CA GLN A 6 16.66 1.45 19.11
C GLN A 6 16.42 0.42 18.04
N ILE A 7 15.33 0.54 17.30
CA ILE A 7 15.17 -0.17 16.03
C ILE A 7 16.08 0.50 15.00
N ARG A 8 17.15 -0.19 14.66
CA ARG A 8 18.01 0.18 13.53
C ARG A 8 17.47 -0.53 12.30
N ILE A 9 16.80 0.18 11.42
CA ILE A 9 16.54 -0.32 10.07
C ILE A 9 17.81 0.01 9.28
N VAL A 10 18.70 -0.98 9.15
CA VAL A 10 19.94 -0.83 8.39
C VAL A 10 19.60 -0.91 6.92
N PHE A 11 19.60 0.22 6.23
CA PHE A 11 19.64 0.23 4.78
C PHE A 11 21.06 -0.14 4.35
N GLY A 12 21.24 -1.36 3.85
CA GLY A 12 22.52 -1.84 3.38
C GLY A 12 23.08 -0.93 2.28
N GLY A 13 24.15 -0.21 2.60
CA GLY A 13 24.91 0.58 1.64
C GLY A 13 25.68 -0.33 0.69
N SER A 14 25.11 -0.69 -0.45
CA SER A 14 25.83 -1.34 -1.53
C SER A 14 26.66 -0.29 -2.28
N GLY A 15 27.98 -0.54 -2.30
CA GLY A 15 28.97 0.27 -2.99
C GLY A 15 28.60 0.52 -4.45
N ILE A 16 28.80 1.75 -4.87
CA ILE A 16 28.71 2.25 -6.24
C ILE A 16 29.67 1.45 -7.13
N ARG A 17 29.15 0.56 -7.98
CA ARG A 17 29.82 0.12 -9.20
C ARG A 17 29.27 0.93 -10.35
N SER A 18 30.12 1.85 -10.83
CA SER A 18 29.92 2.55 -12.10
C SER A 18 29.92 1.56 -13.26
N TYR A 19 28.78 1.44 -13.93
CA TYR A 19 28.67 0.76 -15.23
C TYR A 19 28.48 1.83 -16.30
N LEU A 20 29.47 1.94 -17.18
CA LEU A 20 29.39 2.68 -18.43
C LEU A 20 28.73 1.76 -19.47
N PRO A 21 27.74 2.23 -20.25
CA PRO A 21 27.25 1.48 -21.40
C PRO A 21 28.16 1.68 -22.62
N PRO A 22 28.31 0.66 -23.49
CA PRO A 22 29.01 0.85 -24.76
C PRO A 22 28.14 1.55 -25.79
N GLU A 23 28.75 2.49 -26.49
CA GLU A 23 28.27 3.08 -27.74
C GLU A 23 28.19 2.00 -28.82
N GLU A 24 27.07 1.93 -29.55
CA GLU A 24 27.07 1.47 -30.93
C GLU A 24 26.16 2.34 -31.81
N ALA A 25 26.79 2.88 -32.84
CA ALA A 25 26.20 3.59 -33.94
C ALA A 25 25.65 2.60 -34.99
N GLY A 26 24.53 2.94 -35.63
CA GLY A 26 24.02 2.16 -36.74
C GLY A 26 22.88 2.85 -37.50
N ASN A 27 23.20 3.53 -38.58
CA ASN A 27 22.33 4.09 -39.62
C ASN A 27 21.43 3.03 -40.29
N GLY A 28 20.19 3.40 -40.63
CA GLY A 28 19.34 2.60 -41.50
C GLY A 28 18.00 3.24 -41.89
N ARG A 29 18.02 3.90 -43.00
CA ARG A 29 17.03 4.38 -43.98
C ARG A 29 15.56 3.95 -43.85
N ALA A 30 14.72 4.96 -44.09
CA ALA A 30 13.28 4.91 -44.43
C ALA A 30 12.95 3.96 -45.59
N ASP A 31 11.82 3.26 -45.50
CA ASP A 31 11.08 2.85 -46.69
C ASP A 31 9.57 3.02 -46.44
N SER A 32 8.98 3.77 -47.36
CA SER A 32 7.59 4.12 -47.49
C SER A 32 6.85 3.05 -48.28
N ARG A 33 5.82 2.43 -47.76
CA ARG A 33 4.73 1.86 -48.57
C ARG A 33 3.43 1.75 -47.77
N ARG A 34 2.45 2.57 -48.18
CA ARG A 34 1.03 2.40 -47.83
C ARG A 34 0.40 1.35 -48.74
N PRO A 35 -0.57 0.58 -48.29
CA PRO A 35 -1.62 0.06 -49.17
C PRO A 35 -2.91 0.87 -49.00
N PHE A 36 -3.37 1.37 -50.11
CA PHE A 36 -4.74 1.84 -50.39
C PHE A 36 -5.73 0.66 -50.23
N CYS A 37 -6.83 0.89 -49.56
CA CYS A 37 -8.01 0.05 -49.70
C CYS A 37 -9.18 0.92 -50.12
N SER A 38 -9.57 0.74 -51.38
CA SER A 38 -10.74 1.37 -51.99
C SER A 38 -12.01 0.62 -51.59
N ILE A 39 -13.00 1.31 -51.03
CA ILE A 39 -14.37 0.79 -50.93
C ILE A 39 -15.27 1.66 -51.79
N LYS A 40 -15.98 0.99 -52.74
CA LYS A 40 -16.94 1.58 -53.67
C LYS A 40 -18.20 1.99 -52.93
N LEU A 41 -18.64 3.21 -53.25
CA LEU A 41 -19.98 3.75 -52.91
C LEU A 41 -21.05 3.04 -53.74
N PHE A 42 -22.15 2.69 -53.10
CA PHE A 42 -23.46 2.57 -53.72
C PHE A 42 -24.44 3.56 -53.10
N SER A 43 -25.09 4.34 -53.96
CA SER A 43 -26.01 5.45 -53.75
C SER A 43 -27.40 4.92 -53.35
N GLN A 44 -28.09 5.56 -52.43
CA GLN A 44 -29.32 6.35 -52.65
C GLN A 44 -30.12 6.55 -51.34
N GLU A 45 -30.37 7.86 -51.11
CA GLU A 45 -31.57 8.49 -50.53
C GLU A 45 -32.10 8.11 -49.12
N LYS A 46 -31.87 9.03 -48.16
CA LYS A 46 -32.91 9.89 -47.57
C LYS A 46 -32.27 10.83 -46.53
N LYS A 47 -32.40 12.15 -46.81
CA LYS A 47 -32.00 13.23 -45.91
C LYS A 47 -32.68 13.11 -44.55
N ARG A 48 -31.92 12.73 -43.50
CA ARG A 48 -32.11 13.17 -42.12
C ARG A 48 -30.80 13.70 -41.63
N LYS A 49 -30.75 15.00 -41.38
CA LYS A 49 -29.63 15.64 -40.63
C LYS A 49 -29.56 14.97 -39.28
N LEU A 50 -28.63 14.02 -39.10
CA LEU A 50 -28.11 13.66 -37.79
C LEU A 50 -26.96 14.60 -37.53
N GLU A 51 -27.14 15.57 -36.64
CA GLU A 51 -26.02 16.25 -35.97
C GLU A 51 -25.33 15.22 -35.12
N VAL A 52 -24.24 14.66 -35.64
CA VAL A 52 -23.31 13.88 -34.82
C VAL A 52 -22.60 14.88 -33.93
N ARG A 53 -23.10 15.06 -32.70
CA ARG A 53 -22.31 15.66 -31.63
C ARG A 53 -21.09 14.77 -31.46
N LEU A 54 -19.92 15.22 -31.92
CA LEU A 54 -18.64 14.66 -31.55
C LEU A 54 -18.50 14.82 -30.05
N ILE A 55 -18.79 13.76 -29.31
CA ILE A 55 -18.38 13.64 -27.91
C ILE A 55 -16.86 13.67 -27.94
N PRO A 56 -16.19 14.63 -27.24
CA PRO A 56 -14.75 14.62 -27.17
C PRO A 56 -14.33 13.27 -26.59
N THR A 57 -13.71 12.43 -27.40
CA THR A 57 -13.08 11.22 -26.91
C THR A 57 -11.99 11.67 -25.95
N ALA A 58 -12.18 11.40 -24.67
CA ALA A 58 -11.14 11.64 -23.67
C ALA A 58 -9.83 11.04 -24.22
N PRO A 59 -8.71 11.74 -24.08
CA PRO A 59 -7.44 11.25 -24.59
C PRO A 59 -7.22 9.85 -24.02
N ARG A 60 -7.09 8.83 -24.88
CA ARG A 60 -6.61 7.52 -24.47
C ARG A 60 -5.30 7.77 -23.75
N ARG A 61 -5.30 7.66 -22.42
CA ARG A 61 -4.07 7.62 -21.65
C ARG A 61 -3.26 6.48 -22.27
N SER A 62 -2.18 6.84 -22.96
CA SER A 62 -1.22 5.86 -23.45
C SER A 62 -0.74 5.10 -22.21
N SER A 63 -0.86 3.79 -22.22
CA SER A 63 -0.40 2.90 -21.17
C SER A 63 1.14 2.76 -21.18
N VAL A 64 1.85 3.85 -21.35
CA VAL A 64 3.25 3.94 -20.93
C VAL A 64 3.16 4.07 -19.43
N LEU A 65 3.32 2.94 -18.76
CA LEU A 65 3.33 2.86 -17.31
C LEU A 65 4.52 3.69 -16.84
N GLU A 66 4.23 4.85 -16.26
CA GLU A 66 5.26 5.71 -15.68
C GLU A 66 6.07 4.89 -14.66
N PRO A 67 7.41 5.01 -14.66
CA PRO A 67 8.23 4.35 -13.66
C PRO A 67 7.86 4.89 -12.28
N ILE A 68 7.74 3.99 -11.29
CA ILE A 68 7.48 4.38 -9.91
C ILE A 68 8.66 5.22 -9.39
N ASN A 69 8.35 6.33 -8.75
CA ASN A 69 9.33 7.26 -8.19
C ASN A 69 9.42 7.09 -6.67
N LEU A 70 10.33 6.23 -6.22
CA LEU A 70 10.56 5.96 -4.81
C LEU A 70 11.74 6.77 -4.27
N PRO A 71 11.71 7.15 -2.97
CA PRO A 71 12.87 7.76 -2.33
C PRO A 71 14.08 6.80 -2.25
N PRO A 72 15.33 7.33 -2.16
CA PRO A 72 16.57 6.57 -2.36
C PRO A 72 16.75 5.25 -1.60
N PRO A 73 16.25 5.04 -0.35
CA PRO A 73 16.46 3.76 0.29
C PRO A 73 15.62 2.62 -0.29
N PHE A 74 14.63 2.92 -1.15
CA PHE A 74 13.77 1.88 -1.70
C PHE A 74 14.24 1.41 -3.07
N THR A 75 14.27 0.09 -3.24
CA THR A 75 14.53 -0.58 -4.52
C THR A 75 13.22 -1.19 -5.03
N PRO A 76 12.64 -0.69 -6.14
CA PRO A 76 11.38 -1.19 -6.65
C PRO A 76 11.53 -2.52 -7.38
N VAL A 77 10.64 -3.47 -7.08
CA VAL A 77 10.48 -4.74 -7.79
C VAL A 77 9.06 -4.82 -8.32
N ARG A 78 8.89 -4.61 -9.62
CA ARG A 78 7.58 -4.65 -10.26
C ARG A 78 7.16 -6.07 -10.58
N LEU A 79 5.95 -6.43 -10.20
CA LEU A 79 5.34 -7.71 -10.46
C LEU A 79 4.25 -7.62 -11.54
N ARG A 80 3.94 -8.76 -12.15
CA ARG A 80 2.78 -8.92 -13.03
C ARG A 80 1.49 -8.91 -12.22
N GLU A 81 0.38 -8.50 -12.82
CA GLU A 81 -0.94 -8.36 -12.16
C GLU A 81 -1.47 -9.66 -11.51
N SER A 82 -1.01 -10.81 -11.94
CA SER A 82 -1.40 -12.12 -11.38
C SER A 82 -0.59 -12.57 -10.17
N ARG A 83 0.37 -11.75 -9.70
CA ARG A 83 1.24 -12.08 -8.56
C ARG A 83 0.75 -11.39 -7.29
N ASP A 84 0.95 -12.03 -6.15
CA ASP A 84 0.80 -11.45 -4.80
C ASP A 84 2.11 -10.78 -4.40
N SER A 85 2.07 -9.46 -4.21
CA SER A 85 3.22 -8.65 -3.85
C SER A 85 3.82 -9.05 -2.49
N PHE A 86 2.97 -9.34 -1.51
CA PHE A 86 3.39 -9.71 -0.17
C PHE A 86 4.02 -11.10 -0.12
N ALA A 87 3.42 -12.08 -0.79
CA ALA A 87 3.99 -13.42 -0.87
C ALA A 87 5.36 -13.38 -1.56
N HIS A 88 5.47 -12.62 -2.67
CA HIS A 88 6.74 -12.49 -3.37
C HIS A 88 7.81 -11.79 -2.52
N ALA A 89 7.45 -10.73 -1.77
CA ALA A 89 8.37 -10.05 -0.86
C ALA A 89 8.90 -11.01 0.22
N ILE A 90 8.04 -11.88 0.77
CA ILE A 90 8.44 -12.92 1.73
C ILE A 90 9.43 -13.90 1.09
N ASP A 91 9.15 -14.35 -0.14
CA ASP A 91 10.00 -15.32 -0.85
C ASP A 91 11.41 -14.81 -1.09
N ILE A 92 11.56 -13.49 -1.33
CA ILE A 92 12.88 -12.87 -1.63
C ILE A 92 13.52 -12.16 -0.44
N ALA A 93 12.84 -12.07 0.70
CA ALA A 93 13.27 -11.22 1.83
C ALA A 93 14.66 -11.57 2.37
N ASP A 94 15.02 -12.86 2.38
CA ASP A 94 16.33 -13.32 2.86
C ASP A 94 17.50 -12.84 1.98
N ASP A 95 17.27 -12.62 0.70
CA ASP A 95 18.30 -12.31 -0.31
C ASP A 95 18.29 -10.84 -0.75
N SER A 96 17.16 -10.14 -0.59
CA SER A 96 16.94 -8.83 -1.19
C SER A 96 17.29 -7.64 -0.29
N GLY A 97 17.26 -7.84 1.04
CA GLY A 97 17.56 -6.81 2.04
C GLY A 97 16.48 -5.75 2.24
N ALA A 98 16.69 -4.95 3.30
CA ALA A 98 15.79 -3.86 3.69
C ALA A 98 15.60 -2.82 2.58
N GLY A 99 14.40 -2.26 2.50
CA GLY A 99 14.04 -1.26 1.48
C GLY A 99 13.63 -1.85 0.14
N THR A 100 13.72 -3.18 -0.08
CA THR A 100 13.15 -3.80 -1.27
C THR A 100 11.63 -3.66 -1.22
N LEU A 101 11.05 -2.95 -2.20
CA LEU A 101 9.63 -2.70 -2.32
C LEU A 101 9.08 -3.40 -3.56
N THR A 102 8.33 -4.46 -3.33
CA THR A 102 7.59 -5.16 -4.38
C THR A 102 6.24 -4.48 -4.61
N TYR A 103 5.79 -4.39 -5.85
CA TYR A 103 4.47 -3.83 -6.16
C TYR A 103 3.88 -4.42 -7.43
N VAL A 104 2.55 -4.44 -7.49
CA VAL A 104 1.81 -4.88 -8.67
C VAL A 104 1.36 -3.67 -9.47
N GLY A 105 1.61 -3.68 -10.78
CA GLY A 105 1.27 -2.56 -11.66
C GLY A 105 -0.20 -2.55 -12.09
N ARG A 106 -1.15 -2.55 -11.14
CA ARG A 106 -2.60 -2.46 -11.37
C ARG A 106 -3.06 -1.02 -11.24
N PHE A 107 -4.22 -0.69 -11.81
CA PHE A 107 -4.84 0.64 -11.68
C PHE A 107 -5.93 0.67 -10.59
N ASP A 108 -6.54 -0.46 -10.29
CA ASP A 108 -7.69 -0.62 -9.41
C ASP A 108 -7.33 -0.93 -7.95
N LEU A 109 -6.09 -1.37 -7.75
CA LEU A 109 -5.59 -1.80 -6.44
C LEU A 109 -4.14 -1.37 -6.26
N ALA A 110 -3.87 -0.53 -5.27
CA ALA A 110 -2.51 -0.31 -4.78
C ALA A 110 -2.12 -1.54 -3.94
N GLU A 111 -1.30 -2.41 -4.52
CA GLU A 111 -0.82 -3.62 -3.89
C GLU A 111 0.70 -3.59 -3.88
N PHE A 112 1.27 -3.56 -2.67
CA PHE A 112 2.72 -3.50 -2.46
C PHE A 112 3.14 -4.13 -1.15
N ALA A 113 4.44 -4.45 -1.05
CA ALA A 113 5.07 -4.89 0.18
C ALA A 113 6.52 -4.40 0.27
N VAL A 114 7.00 -4.16 1.48
CA VAL A 114 8.36 -3.69 1.76
C VAL A 114 9.06 -4.62 2.74
N VAL A 115 10.31 -4.96 2.43
CA VAL A 115 11.19 -5.72 3.31
C VAL A 115 11.84 -4.77 4.32
N LEU A 116 11.80 -5.14 5.60
CA LEU A 116 12.39 -4.43 6.71
C LEU A 116 13.37 -5.37 7.44
N GLU A 117 14.45 -4.83 7.98
CA GLU A 117 15.39 -5.54 8.83
C GLU A 117 15.34 -4.95 10.24
N PRO A 118 14.68 -5.62 11.21
CA PRO A 118 14.59 -5.15 12.58
C PRO A 118 15.88 -5.44 13.33
N ASP A 119 16.16 -4.65 14.38
CA ASP A 119 17.26 -4.82 15.32
C ASP A 119 16.81 -5.18 16.73
N GLU A 120 15.56 -5.58 16.89
CA GLU A 120 14.97 -6.00 18.16
C GLU A 120 14.28 -7.40 18.03
N PRO A 121 14.07 -8.11 19.16
CA PRO A 121 13.42 -9.43 19.15
C PRO A 121 12.03 -9.39 18.49
N LEU A 122 11.61 -10.50 17.87
CA LEU A 122 10.36 -10.59 17.12
C LEU A 122 9.14 -10.10 17.91
N ARG A 123 9.08 -10.37 19.24
CA ARG A 123 7.96 -9.95 20.09
C ARG A 123 7.73 -8.43 20.07
N THR A 124 8.79 -7.63 19.96
CA THR A 124 8.76 -6.17 19.92
C THR A 124 8.85 -5.66 18.47
N ALA A 125 9.63 -6.31 17.62
CA ALA A 125 9.78 -5.96 16.20
C ALA A 125 8.43 -5.93 15.45
N ARG A 126 7.44 -6.73 15.86
CA ARG A 126 6.09 -6.68 15.27
C ARG A 126 5.42 -5.32 15.40
N ARG A 127 5.88 -4.45 16.29
CA ARG A 127 5.42 -3.05 16.39
C ARG A 127 5.68 -2.24 15.12
N ALA A 128 6.60 -2.71 14.24
CA ALA A 128 6.79 -2.15 12.90
C ALA A 128 5.49 -2.16 12.06
N PHE A 129 4.55 -3.03 12.39
CA PHE A 129 3.21 -3.02 11.81
C PHE A 129 2.49 -1.69 12.03
N TYR A 130 2.56 -1.15 13.25
CA TYR A 130 1.96 0.14 13.58
C TYR A 130 2.59 1.29 12.79
N ALA A 131 3.92 1.27 12.63
CA ALA A 131 4.62 2.24 11.78
C ALA A 131 4.14 2.16 10.32
N GLY A 132 4.00 0.96 9.77
CA GLY A 132 3.44 0.75 8.44
C GLY A 132 2.00 1.26 8.29
N MET A 133 1.14 1.01 9.27
CA MET A 133 -0.25 1.48 9.27
C MET A 133 -0.36 3.01 9.40
N VAL A 134 0.50 3.63 10.22
CA VAL A 134 0.61 5.09 10.32
C VAL A 134 1.03 5.67 8.98
N ALA A 135 2.10 5.13 8.37
CA ALA A 135 2.57 5.58 7.06
C ALA A 135 1.50 5.41 5.96
N LEU A 136 0.74 4.32 6.00
CA LEU A 136 -0.32 4.04 5.03
C LEU A 136 -1.48 5.03 5.16
N THR A 137 -1.92 5.33 6.38
CA THR A 137 -2.97 6.35 6.59
C THR A 137 -2.51 7.75 6.22
N ASP A 138 -1.25 8.11 6.47
CA ASP A 138 -0.71 9.41 6.07
C ASP A 138 -0.57 9.51 4.55
N ALA A 139 -0.18 8.41 3.89
CA ALA A 139 -0.16 8.34 2.43
C ALA A 139 -1.54 8.60 1.81
N LEU A 140 -2.59 8.08 2.41
CA LEU A 140 -3.96 8.34 1.96
C LEU A 140 -4.40 9.77 2.27
N ARG A 141 -4.09 10.29 3.46
CA ARG A 141 -4.41 11.67 3.86
C ARG A 141 -3.81 12.72 2.92
N ALA A 142 -2.65 12.44 2.32
CA ALA A 142 -2.01 13.34 1.35
C ALA A 142 -2.87 13.60 0.11
N TYR A 143 -3.82 12.73 -0.21
CA TYR A 143 -4.73 12.84 -1.36
C TYR A 143 -6.20 12.96 -0.96
N ALA A 144 -6.50 12.86 0.32
CA ALA A 144 -7.88 12.88 0.80
C ALA A 144 -8.53 14.25 0.55
N PRO A 145 -9.79 14.30 0.11
CA PRO A 145 -10.56 15.52 0.10
C PRO A 145 -10.70 16.09 1.51
N PRO A 146 -10.92 17.41 1.65
CA PRO A 146 -11.22 18.03 2.94
C PRO A 146 -12.37 17.30 3.66
N ASN A 147 -12.23 17.13 4.98
CA ASN A 147 -13.24 16.51 5.86
C ASN A 147 -13.46 15.00 5.68
N LYS A 148 -12.68 14.29 4.89
CA LYS A 148 -12.72 12.82 4.83
C LYS A 148 -12.08 12.22 6.07
N GLU A 149 -12.83 11.35 6.77
CA GLU A 149 -12.30 10.60 7.89
C GLU A 149 -11.58 9.34 7.40
N ILE A 150 -10.28 9.23 7.69
CA ILE A 150 -9.52 8.01 7.46
C ILE A 150 -9.23 7.39 8.83
N ALA A 151 -9.80 6.22 9.07
CA ALA A 151 -9.74 5.53 10.34
C ALA A 151 -9.18 4.12 10.19
N ILE A 152 -8.65 3.58 11.30
CA ILE A 152 -8.17 2.21 11.41
C ILE A 152 -9.14 1.43 12.29
N ASP A 153 -9.67 0.30 11.77
CA ASP A 153 -10.24 -0.73 12.61
C ASP A 153 -9.10 -1.66 13.03
N TRP A 154 -8.86 -1.72 14.32
CA TRP A 154 -7.75 -2.50 14.87
C TRP A 154 -7.84 -3.99 14.51
N PRO A 155 -6.71 -4.64 14.13
CA PRO A 155 -5.39 -4.01 14.00
C PRO A 155 -5.12 -3.40 12.63
N ASP A 156 -5.80 -3.83 11.57
CA ASP A 156 -5.23 -3.90 10.22
C ASP A 156 -6.11 -3.34 9.10
N ALA A 157 -7.38 -3.02 9.35
CA ALA A 157 -8.29 -2.54 8.32
C ALA A 157 -8.32 -1.01 8.24
N ILE A 158 -8.37 -0.46 7.03
CA ILE A 158 -8.50 0.97 6.77
C ILE A 158 -9.88 1.28 6.19
N ARG A 159 -10.51 2.29 6.79
CA ARG A 159 -11.79 2.83 6.36
C ARG A 159 -11.69 4.29 5.96
N VAL A 160 -12.47 4.67 4.97
CA VAL A 160 -12.71 6.05 4.58
C VAL A 160 -14.20 6.31 4.75
N ASP A 161 -14.59 7.28 5.60
CA ASP A 161 -15.99 7.58 5.97
C ASP A 161 -16.81 6.31 6.29
N GLY A 162 -16.18 5.35 6.97
CA GLY A 162 -16.78 4.06 7.32
C GLY A 162 -16.69 2.98 6.26
N GLY A 163 -16.44 3.30 4.99
CA GLY A 163 -16.24 2.32 3.91
C GLY A 163 -14.89 1.64 3.97
N LEU A 164 -14.85 0.30 3.92
CA LEU A 164 -13.61 -0.49 3.90
C LEU A 164 -12.90 -0.33 2.55
N VAL A 165 -11.72 0.24 2.55
CA VAL A 165 -10.89 0.42 1.33
C VAL A 165 -9.74 -0.58 1.24
N GLY A 166 -9.35 -1.21 2.35
CA GLY A 166 -8.25 -2.16 2.38
C GLY A 166 -7.60 -2.26 3.74
N GLY A 167 -6.28 -2.49 3.79
CA GLY A 167 -5.54 -2.58 5.04
C GLY A 167 -4.10 -3.05 4.86
N GLY A 168 -3.45 -3.32 6.01
CA GLY A 168 -2.08 -3.78 6.09
C GLY A 168 -1.95 -5.21 6.59
N ARG A 169 -0.79 -5.82 6.36
CA ARG A 169 -0.40 -7.13 6.89
C ARG A 169 1.09 -7.16 7.19
N LEU A 170 1.51 -8.02 8.13
CA LEU A 170 2.91 -8.18 8.47
C LEU A 170 3.29 -9.66 8.40
N GLY A 171 4.45 -9.94 7.79
CA GLY A 171 5.05 -11.25 7.72
C GLY A 171 6.42 -11.28 8.39
N TRP A 172 6.83 -12.45 8.86
CA TRP A 172 8.13 -12.75 9.46
C TRP A 172 8.53 -14.19 9.20
N PRO A 173 9.81 -14.57 9.35
CA PRO A 173 10.22 -15.97 9.17
C PRO A 173 9.44 -16.92 10.08
N SER A 174 8.87 -17.99 9.54
CA SER A 174 8.07 -18.96 10.30
C SER A 174 8.88 -19.68 11.40
N SER A 175 10.21 -19.72 11.24
CA SER A 175 11.16 -20.29 12.20
C SER A 175 11.58 -19.32 13.31
N ALA A 176 11.28 -18.03 13.19
CA ALA A 176 11.71 -17.02 14.15
C ALA A 176 10.98 -17.18 15.48
N LYS A 177 11.73 -17.17 16.60
CA LYS A 177 11.17 -17.23 17.94
C LYS A 177 10.96 -15.83 18.51
N GLU A 178 10.06 -15.72 19.48
CA GLU A 178 9.65 -14.45 20.09
C GLU A 178 10.81 -13.65 20.65
N ASP A 179 11.82 -14.32 21.24
CA ASP A 179 12.97 -13.70 21.90
C ASP A 179 14.20 -13.60 21.00
N GLU A 180 14.08 -14.03 19.73
CA GLU A 180 15.16 -13.96 18.74
C GLU A 180 14.95 -12.78 17.78
N LEU A 181 16.05 -12.23 17.31
CA LEU A 181 16.07 -11.21 16.26
C LEU A 181 15.66 -11.85 14.93
N PRO A 182 14.54 -11.46 14.30
CA PRO A 182 14.17 -12.02 13.01
C PRO A 182 15.05 -11.38 11.91
N ARG A 183 15.43 -12.18 10.90
CA ARG A 183 16.26 -11.68 9.80
C ARG A 183 15.56 -10.63 8.97
N TRP A 184 14.26 -10.69 8.88
CA TRP A 184 13.42 -9.75 8.15
C TRP A 184 12.01 -9.67 8.72
N LEU A 185 11.36 -8.57 8.43
CA LEU A 185 9.90 -8.41 8.45
C LEU A 185 9.46 -7.94 7.06
N VAL A 186 8.24 -8.28 6.69
CA VAL A 186 7.62 -7.75 5.46
C VAL A 186 6.32 -7.06 5.85
N PHE A 187 6.23 -5.76 5.63
CA PHE A 187 4.96 -5.04 5.68
C PHE A 187 4.34 -5.00 4.30
N GLY A 188 3.10 -5.43 4.17
CA GLY A 188 2.35 -5.36 2.92
C GLY A 188 1.03 -4.65 3.08
N ALA A 189 0.53 -4.05 2.01
CA ALA A 189 -0.76 -3.38 2.00
C ALA A 189 -1.50 -3.58 0.67
N MET A 190 -2.81 -3.53 0.76
CA MET A 190 -3.70 -3.44 -0.39
C MET A 190 -4.74 -2.36 -0.13
N ILE A 191 -4.87 -1.41 -1.06
CA ILE A 191 -5.87 -0.34 -1.01
C ILE A 191 -6.61 -0.29 -2.35
N ARG A 192 -7.92 -0.42 -2.32
CA ARG A 192 -8.76 -0.33 -3.51
C ARG A 192 -8.81 1.12 -3.98
N THR A 193 -8.24 1.38 -5.15
CA THR A 193 -8.16 2.71 -5.74
C THR A 193 -9.33 3.01 -6.65
N VAL A 194 -9.82 1.99 -7.38
CA VAL A 194 -10.97 2.10 -8.26
C VAL A 194 -11.95 0.96 -7.99
N ALA A 195 -13.22 1.28 -7.93
CA ALA A 195 -14.27 0.28 -7.80
C ALA A 195 -14.51 -0.40 -9.15
N ILE A 196 -14.11 -1.68 -9.25
CA ILE A 196 -14.44 -2.52 -10.42
C ILE A 196 -15.70 -3.32 -10.10
N THR A 197 -16.85 -2.68 -10.18
CA THR A 197 -18.10 -3.43 -10.07
C THR A 197 -19.14 -2.80 -10.98
N ASP A 198 -19.65 -3.58 -11.92
CA ASP A 198 -20.94 -3.32 -12.62
C ASP A 198 -22.15 -3.54 -11.67
N ARG A 199 -21.90 -3.57 -10.36
CA ARG A 199 -22.93 -3.87 -9.36
C ARG A 199 -23.57 -2.58 -8.87
N GLU A 200 -24.88 -2.64 -8.65
CA GLU A 200 -25.67 -1.53 -8.13
C GLU A 200 -25.07 -1.00 -6.81
N ALA A 201 -25.03 0.32 -6.68
CA ALA A 201 -24.58 0.98 -5.46
C ALA A 201 -25.39 0.48 -4.24
N GLY A 202 -24.69 0.15 -3.14
CA GLY A 202 -25.32 -0.30 -1.91
C GLY A 202 -25.40 -1.82 -1.71
N VAL A 203 -24.99 -2.65 -2.68
CA VAL A 203 -24.93 -4.11 -2.51
C VAL A 203 -23.89 -4.50 -1.45
N TYR A 204 -22.83 -3.70 -1.32
CA TYR A 204 -21.79 -3.86 -0.30
C TYR A 204 -21.60 -2.54 0.47
N PRO A 205 -22.50 -2.21 1.38
CA PRO A 205 -22.51 -0.89 2.05
C PRO A 205 -21.28 -0.62 2.94
N LEU A 206 -20.50 -1.67 3.25
CA LEU A 206 -19.29 -1.57 4.06
C LEU A 206 -18.00 -1.53 3.24
N ALA A 207 -18.06 -1.72 1.92
CA ALA A 207 -16.92 -1.66 1.03
C ALA A 207 -16.90 -0.35 0.25
N SER A 208 -15.70 0.20 0.01
CA SER A 208 -15.51 1.40 -0.80
C SER A 208 -14.20 1.34 -1.60
N ALA A 209 -13.98 2.32 -2.45
CA ALA A 209 -12.74 2.54 -3.18
C ALA A 209 -12.42 4.05 -3.19
N LEU A 210 -11.14 4.40 -3.36
CA LEU A 210 -10.70 5.79 -3.27
C LEU A 210 -11.38 6.71 -4.28
N ASP A 211 -11.67 6.23 -5.49
CA ASP A 211 -12.40 6.99 -6.52
C ASP A 211 -13.83 7.34 -6.09
N GLN A 212 -14.51 6.42 -5.40
CA GLN A 212 -15.85 6.65 -4.84
C GLN A 212 -15.83 7.64 -3.68
N GLU A 213 -14.72 7.71 -2.95
CA GLU A 213 -14.51 8.63 -1.82
C GLU A 213 -13.93 9.99 -2.24
N GLY A 214 -13.77 10.22 -3.55
CA GLY A 214 -13.37 11.51 -4.09
C GLY A 214 -11.88 11.81 -4.05
N PHE A 215 -11.03 10.80 -3.93
CA PHE A 215 -9.56 10.96 -3.88
C PHE A 215 -8.92 11.36 -5.22
N GLY A 216 -9.71 11.58 -6.26
CA GLY A 216 -9.26 12.19 -7.51
C GLY A 216 -8.08 11.47 -8.16
N GLU A 217 -6.88 11.99 -7.95
CA GLU A 217 -5.66 11.53 -8.60
C GLU A 217 -4.90 10.42 -7.84
N ALA A 218 -5.44 9.91 -6.73
CA ALA A 218 -4.81 8.89 -5.91
C ALA A 218 -4.89 7.50 -6.55
N GLY A 219 -4.17 7.28 -7.64
CA GLY A 219 -4.01 5.97 -8.26
C GLY A 219 -3.08 5.05 -7.47
N ALA A 220 -2.99 3.77 -7.88
CA ALA A 220 -2.21 2.75 -7.19
C ALA A 220 -0.71 3.12 -7.05
N ILE A 221 -0.10 3.69 -8.09
CA ILE A 221 1.31 4.11 -8.06
C ILE A 221 1.49 5.28 -7.10
N GLN A 222 0.63 6.30 -7.15
CA GLN A 222 0.70 7.48 -6.30
C GLN A 222 0.56 7.11 -4.81
N VAL A 223 -0.34 6.20 -4.46
CA VAL A 223 -0.49 5.68 -3.09
C VAL A 223 0.78 4.97 -2.65
N THR A 224 1.37 4.12 -3.51
CA THR A 224 2.60 3.38 -3.20
C THR A 224 3.79 4.32 -2.99
N GLU A 225 3.97 5.32 -3.85
CA GLU A 225 5.03 6.33 -3.72
C GLU A 225 4.87 7.17 -2.46
N SER A 226 3.64 7.60 -2.17
CA SER A 226 3.31 8.37 -0.98
C SER A 226 3.59 7.54 0.28
N PHE A 227 3.19 6.26 0.28
CA PHE A 227 3.50 5.34 1.38
C PHE A 227 5.00 5.24 1.65
N ALA A 228 5.83 5.05 0.63
CA ALA A 228 7.27 4.94 0.79
C ALA A 228 7.87 6.20 1.46
N ARG A 229 7.45 7.39 1.03
CA ARG A 229 7.88 8.67 1.64
C ARG A 229 7.44 8.79 3.10
N HIS A 230 6.20 8.44 3.41
CA HIS A 230 5.69 8.50 4.78
C HIS A 230 6.31 7.43 5.69
N LEU A 231 6.59 6.23 5.16
CA LEU A 231 7.26 5.19 5.92
C LEU A 231 8.65 5.64 6.37
N MET A 232 9.44 6.29 5.49
CA MET A 232 10.73 6.87 5.89
C MET A 232 10.59 7.85 7.04
N ARG A 233 9.62 8.78 6.95
CA ARG A 233 9.37 9.77 8.02
C ARG A 233 9.00 9.09 9.34
N VAL A 234 8.14 8.08 9.28
CA VAL A 234 7.69 7.37 10.48
C VAL A 234 8.82 6.58 11.12
N LEU A 235 9.66 5.93 10.32
CA LEU A 235 10.80 5.17 10.81
C LEU A 235 11.89 6.10 11.41
N ASP A 236 12.13 7.25 10.79
CA ASP A 236 13.04 8.28 11.31
C ASP A 236 12.55 8.83 12.67
N ALA A 237 11.24 9.13 12.77
CA ALA A 237 10.62 9.53 14.04
C ALA A 237 10.75 8.44 15.11
N TRP A 238 10.53 7.16 14.74
CA TRP A 238 10.72 6.06 15.69
C TRP A 238 12.16 5.95 16.20
N GLN A 239 13.15 6.10 15.32
CA GLN A 239 14.55 6.08 15.70
C GLN A 239 14.93 7.25 16.62
N THR A 240 14.33 8.41 16.40
CA THR A 240 14.67 9.64 17.15
C THR A 240 13.94 9.71 18.49
N ASP A 241 12.62 9.45 18.48
CA ASP A 241 11.71 9.73 19.60
C ASP A 241 11.22 8.46 20.30
N GLY A 242 11.53 7.27 19.75
CA GLY A 242 11.07 6.00 20.27
C GLY A 242 9.66 5.62 19.79
N PHE A 243 9.20 4.44 20.21
CA PHE A 243 7.93 3.86 19.74
C PHE A 243 6.69 4.58 20.27
N ASP A 244 6.78 5.24 21.43
CA ASP A 244 5.61 5.87 22.08
C ASP A 244 4.94 6.92 21.19
N GLY A 245 5.73 7.66 20.41
CA GLY A 245 5.23 8.60 19.41
C GLY A 245 4.38 7.90 18.34
N ILE A 246 4.88 6.79 17.80
CA ILE A 246 4.20 5.99 16.78
C ILE A 246 2.92 5.35 17.36
N ALA A 247 3.00 4.84 18.59
CA ALA A 247 1.83 4.31 19.29
C ALA A 247 0.73 5.37 19.44
N GLY A 248 1.09 6.58 19.86
CA GLY A 248 0.17 7.71 19.97
C GLY A 248 -0.46 8.10 18.62
N GLU A 249 0.35 8.19 17.58
CA GLU A 249 -0.13 8.45 16.22
C GLU A 249 -1.11 7.37 15.73
N PHE A 250 -0.79 6.10 15.93
CA PHE A 250 -1.68 4.99 15.56
C PHE A 250 -3.00 5.06 16.34
N LEU A 251 -2.94 5.20 17.67
CA LEU A 251 -4.13 5.28 18.53
C LEU A 251 -5.05 6.44 18.16
N SER A 252 -4.49 7.57 17.72
CA SER A 252 -5.28 8.73 17.26
C SER A 252 -6.07 8.46 15.97
N ARG A 253 -5.68 7.41 15.21
CA ARG A 253 -6.32 7.01 13.94
C ARG A 253 -7.32 5.87 14.11
N LEU A 254 -7.48 5.33 15.32
CA LEU A 254 -8.50 4.31 15.56
C LEU A 254 -9.90 4.88 15.31
N SER A 255 -10.80 4.04 14.80
CA SER A 255 -12.20 4.40 14.59
C SER A 255 -12.82 4.97 15.87
N ARG A 256 -13.73 5.94 15.74
CA ARG A 256 -14.32 6.68 16.89
C ARG A 256 -14.98 5.77 17.92
N GLU A 257 -15.51 4.64 17.51
CA GLU A 257 -16.11 3.65 18.42
C GLU A 257 -15.11 3.10 19.44
N ARG A 258 -13.80 3.23 19.17
CA ARG A 258 -12.70 2.76 20.02
C ARG A 258 -11.86 3.87 20.64
N GLN A 259 -12.26 5.13 20.55
CA GLN A 259 -11.51 6.27 21.11
C GLN A 259 -11.59 6.38 22.65
N THR A 260 -11.58 5.27 23.35
CA THR A 260 -11.33 5.25 24.79
C THR A 260 -9.82 5.32 25.05
N LYS A 261 -9.40 5.49 26.30
CA LYS A 261 -7.96 5.59 26.66
C LYS A 261 -7.22 4.28 26.38
N HIS A 262 -7.01 3.99 25.09
CA HIS A 262 -6.23 2.83 24.68
C HIS A 262 -4.74 3.07 24.92
N ALA A 263 -3.99 1.99 25.11
CA ALA A 263 -2.53 1.98 25.14
C ALA A 263 -2.01 0.80 24.33
N ILE A 264 -0.79 0.90 23.83
CA ILE A 264 -0.08 -0.21 23.20
C ILE A 264 1.00 -0.67 24.17
N ALA A 265 0.99 -1.95 24.50
CA ALA A 265 2.00 -2.57 25.36
C ALA A 265 3.33 -2.77 24.59
N ASP A 266 4.43 -3.02 25.31
CA ASP A 266 5.77 -3.21 24.72
C ASP A 266 5.83 -4.29 23.64
N ASN A 267 5.03 -5.34 23.76
CA ASN A 267 4.92 -6.40 22.77
C ASN A 267 3.94 -6.09 21.63
N GLY A 268 3.38 -4.88 21.59
CA GLY A 268 2.44 -4.42 20.58
C GLY A 268 0.97 -4.73 20.85
N ASP A 269 0.60 -5.38 21.95
CA ASP A 269 -0.82 -5.66 22.24
C ASP A 269 -1.59 -4.39 22.57
N LEU A 270 -2.82 -4.31 22.07
CA LEU A 270 -3.73 -3.21 22.40
C LEU A 270 -4.36 -3.46 23.76
N MET A 271 -4.21 -2.49 24.64
CA MET A 271 -4.80 -2.47 26.01
C MET A 271 -5.97 -1.50 26.04
N THR A 272 -7.14 -1.99 26.39
CA THR A 272 -8.38 -1.18 26.47
C THR A 272 -8.90 -1.17 27.90
N PRO A 273 -9.06 0.01 28.52
CA PRO A 273 -9.65 0.08 29.87
C PRO A 273 -11.07 -0.51 29.90
N ARG A 274 -11.31 -1.41 30.83
CA ARG A 274 -12.65 -1.95 31.06
C ARG A 274 -13.44 -0.96 31.91
N ILE A 275 -14.59 -0.53 31.40
CA ILE A 275 -15.47 0.43 32.07
C ILE A 275 -15.87 -0.09 33.47
N GLY A 276 -15.68 0.74 34.49
CA GLY A 276 -16.05 0.43 35.87
C GLY A 276 -15.09 -0.45 36.66
N THR A 277 -13.91 -0.73 36.11
CA THR A 277 -12.86 -1.53 36.78
C THR A 277 -11.48 -0.90 36.56
N ASN A 278 -10.48 -1.31 37.38
CA ASN A 278 -9.06 -0.96 37.13
C ASN A 278 -8.35 -2.00 36.22
N MET A 279 -9.11 -2.80 35.49
CA MET A 279 -8.58 -3.85 34.60
C MET A 279 -8.61 -3.37 33.14
N ASN A 280 -7.65 -3.87 32.35
CA ASN A 280 -7.62 -3.67 30.92
C ASN A 280 -7.98 -4.97 30.19
N ASP A 281 -8.77 -4.89 29.13
CA ASP A 281 -8.88 -5.94 28.12
C ASP A 281 -7.65 -5.87 27.23
N ARG A 282 -7.08 -7.03 26.94
CA ARG A 282 -5.88 -7.18 26.11
C ARG A 282 -6.22 -7.83 24.78
N TYR A 283 -5.88 -7.18 23.69
CA TYR A 283 -6.02 -7.69 22.34
C TYR A 283 -4.64 -8.01 21.77
N ASP A 284 -4.41 -9.28 21.53
CA ASP A 284 -3.14 -9.87 21.11
C ASP A 284 -2.83 -9.48 19.65
N LEU A 285 -1.80 -8.66 19.43
CA LEU A 285 -1.38 -8.21 18.10
C LEU A 285 -1.01 -9.38 17.20
N ARG A 286 -0.23 -10.34 17.70
CA ARG A 286 0.20 -11.52 16.93
C ARG A 286 -1.00 -12.28 16.37
N LYS A 287 -2.02 -12.50 17.17
CA LYS A 287 -3.26 -13.18 16.72
C LYS A 287 -3.99 -12.37 15.66
N GLY A 288 -4.07 -11.06 15.83
CA GLY A 288 -4.68 -10.18 14.85
C GLY A 288 -3.97 -10.23 13.49
N LEU A 289 -2.64 -10.22 13.49
CA LEU A 289 -1.83 -10.24 12.27
C LEU A 289 -1.87 -11.56 11.50
N LEU A 290 -2.13 -12.70 12.18
CA LEU A 290 -2.24 -14.00 11.52
C LEU A 290 -3.49 -14.16 10.65
N SER A 291 -4.51 -13.33 10.84
CA SER A 291 -5.77 -13.41 10.10
C SER A 291 -6.26 -12.01 9.76
N PRO A 292 -5.76 -11.40 8.67
CA PRO A 292 -6.15 -10.05 8.28
C PRO A 292 -7.67 -9.91 8.16
N SER A 293 -8.24 -8.93 8.87
CA SER A 293 -9.68 -8.77 9.01
C SER A 293 -10.34 -8.27 7.71
N TRP A 294 -9.60 -7.52 6.93
CA TRP A 294 -10.02 -6.84 5.72
C TRP A 294 -9.83 -7.67 4.44
N LEU A 295 -9.00 -8.73 4.48
CA LEU A 295 -8.61 -9.50 3.31
C LEU A 295 -9.59 -10.66 3.03
N ASP A 296 -10.07 -10.77 1.81
CA ASP A 296 -10.74 -11.95 1.30
C ASP A 296 -9.70 -12.89 0.67
N LEU A 297 -9.39 -13.98 1.36
CA LEU A 297 -8.40 -14.96 0.90
C LEU A 297 -8.81 -15.71 -0.39
N LYS A 298 -10.10 -15.74 -0.72
CA LYS A 298 -10.60 -16.39 -1.95
C LYS A 298 -10.47 -15.48 -3.17
N LEU A 299 -10.72 -14.19 -2.97
CA LEU A 299 -10.65 -13.19 -4.03
C LEU A 299 -9.26 -12.57 -4.16
N GLY A 300 -8.40 -12.72 -3.14
CA GLY A 300 -7.05 -12.16 -3.12
C GLY A 300 -7.02 -10.63 -3.05
N GLY A 301 -8.03 -10.00 -2.43
CA GLY A 301 -8.14 -8.55 -2.32
C GLY A 301 -8.95 -8.12 -1.10
N PRO A 302 -9.14 -6.80 -0.88
CA PRO A 302 -10.00 -6.31 0.18
C PRO A 302 -11.42 -6.89 0.07
N ARG A 303 -12.04 -7.19 1.23
CA ARG A 303 -13.43 -7.68 1.28
C ARG A 303 -14.39 -6.67 0.65
N LEU A 304 -15.43 -7.19 0.01
CA LEU A 304 -16.54 -6.41 -0.52
C LEU A 304 -17.61 -6.24 0.55
#